data_16431411cb9f55a5ccbd8a3fd431d281
#
_entry.id   16431411cb9f55a5ccbd8a3fd431d281
#
_cell.length_a   1.000
_cell.length_b   1.000
_cell.length_c   1.000
_cell.angle_alpha   90.00
_cell.angle_beta   90.00
_cell.angle_gamma   90.00
#
_symmetry.space_group_name_H-M   'P 1'
#
loop_
_entity.id
_entity.type
_entity.pdbx_description
1 polymer ?
#
loop_
_entity_poly.entity_id
_entity_poly.type
_entity_poly.pdbx_seq_one_letter_code
_entity_poly.pdbx_strand_id
1 'polypeptide(L)'
;MKHGKEKNAGRKASTLINISVKTFIQVTVLLLCLTALAIALTYIVPKGSFATLPDGSADYGSYSELHDKKGIDPVKGIFAPFLVFASEDGLTLIMLSVFLLVISGAFQIMNDVGGIRSLVDTVSSRFGKNRVLLAVAVSFAFMCFGAFLGLFEEMLTMLPVVTLLCVSVGLDSFTGFLICIVACGFGFASAITNPFTVLLASEIIGVSPTEHIWYRLIIFAVMFALLAGFILRHIRRITRDPQSSPTFAHDEKLRLALSEGNGIPSDTNATQNSKTRPVYCIFLLAALVMIIVFSSVPSLRGYTVPALAAYFLIFGLIAGTVACGRPGNVIKSFISGVGGALPTIVFIALAASVKYIFDEGGIMPTLVNQINRLAEGKNVFVIAVIIYLIVLLLEFFISSSTAKAVLVMGLLGTVSVGLSKTMTVLLYTFADGYTNVLFPTSPVLLISLSMIGIDYFRWLKKSWWLFALNLLLVVGFIMLGIVVGY
;
A
#
# COMPACT_ATOMS: atom_id res chain seq x y z
N MET A 1 -9.59 -38.83 44.40
CA MET A 1 -9.33 -37.38 44.35
C MET A 1 -7.98 -37.10 43.67
N LYS A 2 -7.92 -37.14 42.35
CA LYS A 2 -6.75 -36.71 41.53
C LYS A 2 -7.21 -36.67 40.06
N HIS A 3 -8.12 -35.73 39.72
CA HIS A 3 -8.43 -35.36 38.34
C HIS A 3 -9.01 -33.94 38.38
N GLY A 4 -8.19 -32.93 38.06
CA GLY A 4 -8.72 -31.56 38.05
C GLY A 4 -7.66 -30.46 38.07
N LYS A 5 -6.46 -30.68 37.50
CA LYS A 5 -5.45 -29.60 37.42
C LYS A 5 -4.63 -29.61 36.13
N GLU A 6 -5.25 -29.82 34.98
CA GLU A 6 -4.57 -29.64 33.71
C GLU A 6 -5.57 -29.12 32.65
N LYS A 7 -6.00 -27.86 32.76
CA LYS A 7 -6.69 -27.15 31.66
C LYS A 7 -6.67 -25.64 31.86
N ASN A 8 -5.53 -25.07 32.23
CA ASN A 8 -5.33 -23.61 32.14
C ASN A 8 -3.93 -23.28 31.59
N ALA A 9 -3.51 -23.99 30.54
CA ALA A 9 -2.44 -23.51 29.69
C ALA A 9 -3.05 -22.42 28.81
N GLY A 10 -2.63 -21.17 29.07
CA GLY A 10 -3.22 -19.96 28.52
C GLY A 10 -3.45 -20.04 27.00
N ARG A 11 -4.72 -20.02 26.59
CA ARG A 11 -5.12 -19.68 25.24
C ARG A 11 -4.60 -18.26 24.95
N LYS A 12 -3.47 -18.15 24.23
CA LYS A 12 -3.03 -16.88 23.68
C LYS A 12 -4.19 -16.37 22.80
N ALA A 13 -4.72 -15.21 23.15
CA ALA A 13 -5.66 -14.50 22.32
C ALA A 13 -5.05 -14.39 20.92
N SER A 14 -5.73 -14.90 19.90
CA SER A 14 -5.27 -14.79 18.52
C SER A 14 -5.39 -13.31 18.13
N THR A 15 -4.24 -12.66 17.92
CA THR A 15 -4.22 -11.29 17.39
C THR A 15 -4.71 -11.31 15.94
N LEU A 16 -5.51 -10.33 15.54
CA LEU A 16 -6.00 -10.17 14.16
C LEU A 16 -4.86 -10.07 13.16
N ILE A 17 -3.83 -9.31 13.52
CA ILE A 17 -2.58 -9.26 12.77
C ILE A 17 -1.63 -10.25 13.43
N ASN A 18 -1.52 -11.44 12.85
CA ASN A 18 -0.59 -12.47 13.31
C ASN A 18 0.25 -12.91 12.12
N ILE A 19 1.39 -12.24 11.95
CA ILE A 19 2.37 -12.60 10.94
C ILE A 19 2.98 -13.93 11.34
N SER A 20 2.83 -14.96 10.47
CA SER A 20 3.45 -16.25 10.74
C SER A 20 4.98 -16.10 10.78
N VAL A 21 5.64 -16.79 11.68
CA VAL A 21 7.13 -16.77 11.78
C VAL A 21 7.78 -17.08 10.44
N LYS A 22 7.21 -18.02 9.68
CA LYS A 22 7.70 -18.37 8.34
C LYS A 22 7.61 -17.18 7.37
N THR A 23 6.47 -16.51 7.31
CA THR A 23 6.27 -15.33 6.44
C THR A 23 7.18 -14.19 6.87
N PHE A 24 7.32 -13.96 8.19
CA PHE A 24 8.23 -12.94 8.72
C PHE A 24 9.68 -13.18 8.29
N ILE A 25 10.19 -14.40 8.45
CA ILE A 25 11.56 -14.75 8.03
C ILE A 25 11.73 -14.58 6.52
N GLN A 26 10.79 -15.06 5.71
CA GLN A 26 10.87 -14.95 4.23
C GLN A 26 10.94 -13.50 3.76
N VAL A 27 10.08 -12.63 4.29
CA VAL A 27 10.06 -11.20 3.93
C VAL A 27 11.32 -10.50 4.43
N THR A 28 11.74 -10.77 5.66
CA THR A 28 12.98 -10.20 6.23
C THR A 28 14.21 -10.58 5.41
N VAL A 29 14.35 -11.85 5.04
CA VAL A 29 15.48 -12.33 4.20
C VAL A 29 15.44 -11.66 2.83
N LEU A 30 14.26 -11.56 2.20
CA LEU A 30 14.11 -10.87 0.92
C LEU A 30 14.60 -9.41 1.03
N LEU A 31 14.12 -8.67 2.02
CA LEU A 31 14.49 -7.26 2.22
C LEU A 31 15.97 -7.09 2.56
N LEU A 32 16.56 -7.98 3.36
CA LEU A 32 18.00 -7.99 3.63
C LEU A 32 18.83 -8.26 2.36
N CYS A 33 18.38 -9.17 1.49
CA CYS A 33 19.02 -9.39 0.19
C CYS A 33 18.95 -8.12 -0.68
N LEU A 34 17.82 -7.42 -0.68
CA LEU A 34 17.67 -6.15 -1.40
C LEU A 34 18.55 -5.05 -0.82
N THR A 35 18.66 -4.95 0.50
CA THR A 35 19.56 -4.02 1.18
C THR A 35 21.02 -4.32 0.82
N ALA A 36 21.43 -5.58 0.83
CA ALA A 36 22.78 -5.98 0.42
C ALA A 36 23.05 -5.67 -1.07
N LEU A 37 22.08 -5.90 -1.94
CA LEU A 37 22.16 -5.53 -3.35
C LEU A 37 22.28 -4.01 -3.51
N ALA A 38 21.51 -3.23 -2.76
CA ALA A 38 21.58 -1.77 -2.77
C ALA A 38 22.98 -1.27 -2.36
N ILE A 39 23.55 -1.82 -1.30
CA ILE A 39 24.94 -1.53 -0.88
C ILE A 39 25.91 -1.83 -2.02
N ALA A 40 25.82 -3.03 -2.61
CA ALA A 40 26.71 -3.42 -3.71
C ALA A 40 26.61 -2.48 -4.92
N LEU A 41 25.39 -2.05 -5.27
CA LEU A 41 25.18 -1.11 -6.39
C LEU A 41 25.83 0.24 -6.13
N THR A 42 25.96 0.72 -4.89
CA THR A 42 26.65 1.98 -4.59
C THR A 42 28.16 1.92 -4.88
N TYR A 43 28.76 0.73 -5.00
CA TYR A 43 30.15 0.54 -5.38
C TYR A 43 30.35 0.34 -6.89
N ILE A 44 29.30 -0.07 -7.59
CA ILE A 44 29.33 -0.36 -9.04
C ILE A 44 28.94 0.88 -9.85
N VAL A 45 27.87 1.58 -9.39
CA VAL A 45 27.35 2.77 -10.07
C VAL A 45 28.16 3.99 -9.64
N PRO A 46 28.71 4.79 -10.58
CA PRO A 46 29.44 6.01 -10.24
C PRO A 46 28.55 6.98 -9.45
N LYS A 47 29.13 7.67 -8.50
CA LYS A 47 28.45 8.77 -7.82
C LYS A 47 28.35 9.98 -8.73
N GLY A 48 27.24 10.68 -8.63
CA GLY A 48 27.01 11.91 -9.38
C GLY A 48 26.44 13.02 -8.50
N SER A 49 26.51 14.22 -9.00
CA SER A 49 25.84 15.38 -8.43
C SER A 49 25.31 16.29 -9.53
N PHE A 50 24.27 17.02 -9.20
CA PHE A 50 23.80 18.17 -9.96
C PHE A 50 24.19 19.45 -9.24
N ALA A 51 24.47 20.54 -9.97
CA ALA A 51 24.60 21.86 -9.38
C ALA A 51 23.26 22.31 -8.79
N THR A 52 23.31 23.14 -7.77
CA THR A 52 22.11 23.71 -7.14
C THR A 52 21.84 25.08 -7.74
N LEU A 53 20.63 25.32 -8.22
CA LEU A 53 20.17 26.62 -8.68
C LEU A 53 19.96 27.59 -7.50
N PRO A 54 19.88 28.93 -7.74
CA PRO A 54 19.67 29.91 -6.67
C PRO A 54 18.37 29.73 -5.86
N ASP A 55 17.39 29.05 -6.40
CA ASP A 55 16.12 28.70 -5.75
C ASP A 55 16.20 27.42 -4.90
N GLY A 56 17.36 26.78 -4.83
CA GLY A 56 17.59 25.53 -4.09
C GLY A 56 17.26 24.27 -4.87
N SER A 57 16.76 24.37 -6.09
CA SER A 57 16.47 23.20 -6.95
C SER A 57 17.74 22.67 -7.62
N ALA A 58 17.71 21.40 -8.05
CA ALA A 58 18.83 20.81 -8.79
C ALA A 58 18.82 21.25 -10.26
N ASP A 59 19.97 21.65 -10.78
CA ASP A 59 20.17 21.87 -12.22
C ASP A 59 20.47 20.54 -12.91
N TYR A 60 19.45 19.91 -13.44
CA TYR A 60 19.55 18.60 -14.11
C TYR A 60 20.38 18.59 -15.39
N GLY A 61 20.74 19.77 -15.94
CA GLY A 61 21.66 19.90 -17.06
C GLY A 61 23.14 19.88 -16.66
N SER A 62 23.46 20.03 -15.39
CA SER A 62 24.81 20.20 -14.85
C SER A 62 25.42 18.95 -14.22
N TYR A 63 25.04 17.76 -14.70
CA TYR A 63 25.54 16.50 -14.13
C TYR A 63 27.08 16.46 -14.12
N SER A 64 27.64 16.14 -12.97
CA SER A 64 29.06 15.86 -12.78
C SER A 64 29.28 14.54 -12.06
N GLU A 65 30.18 13.71 -12.57
CA GLU A 65 30.59 12.48 -11.93
C GLU A 65 31.62 12.77 -10.83
N LEU A 66 31.40 12.22 -9.64
CA LEU A 66 32.26 12.38 -8.48
C LEU A 66 33.25 11.21 -8.40
N HIS A 67 34.47 11.40 -8.90
CA HIS A 67 35.48 10.33 -9.02
C HIS A 67 36.09 9.88 -7.68
N ASP A 68 36.03 10.73 -6.63
CA ASP A 68 36.78 10.52 -5.39
C ASP A 68 36.01 9.76 -4.29
N LYS A 69 34.73 9.40 -4.50
CA LYS A 69 33.92 8.77 -3.46
C LYS A 69 33.51 7.35 -3.88
N LYS A 70 33.99 6.34 -3.15
CA LYS A 70 33.57 4.94 -3.29
C LYS A 70 32.36 4.67 -2.44
N GLY A 71 31.28 4.11 -3.01
CA GLY A 71 30.12 3.52 -2.33
C GLY A 71 29.61 4.18 -1.02
N ILE A 72 28.63 3.62 -0.41
CA ILE A 72 28.23 3.97 0.96
C ILE A 72 29.23 3.36 1.95
N ASP A 73 29.45 4.02 3.10
CA ASP A 73 30.19 3.40 4.20
C ASP A 73 29.51 2.07 4.60
N PRO A 74 30.25 0.93 4.62
CA PRO A 74 29.67 -0.38 4.93
C PRO A 74 28.95 -0.41 6.28
N VAL A 75 29.45 0.32 7.28
CA VAL A 75 28.83 0.40 8.61
C VAL A 75 27.49 1.13 8.48
N LYS A 76 27.45 2.28 7.80
CA LYS A 76 26.18 2.99 7.53
C LYS A 76 25.20 2.10 6.73
N GLY A 77 25.68 1.35 5.75
CA GLY A 77 24.86 0.44 4.97
C GLY A 77 24.20 -0.67 5.81
N ILE A 78 24.96 -1.28 6.71
CA ILE A 78 24.46 -2.34 7.62
C ILE A 78 23.46 -1.75 8.63
N PHE A 79 23.73 -0.56 9.15
CA PHE A 79 22.86 0.12 10.11
C PHE A 79 21.75 0.96 9.45
N ALA A 80 21.64 0.97 8.13
CA ALA A 80 20.62 1.72 7.38
C ALA A 80 19.20 1.51 7.91
N PRO A 81 18.75 0.30 8.31
CA PRO A 81 17.39 0.10 8.86
C PRO A 81 17.11 0.89 10.15
N PHE A 82 18.13 1.32 10.86
CA PHE A 82 18.02 2.19 12.04
C PHE A 82 18.23 3.65 11.67
N LEU A 83 19.19 3.93 10.81
CA LEU A 83 19.56 5.29 10.42
C LEU A 83 18.48 5.97 9.57
N VAL A 84 17.69 5.20 8.84
CA VAL A 84 16.59 5.71 8.01
C VAL A 84 15.55 6.49 8.83
N PHE A 85 15.35 6.18 10.09
CA PHE A 85 14.45 6.95 10.98
C PHE A 85 15.00 8.33 11.36
N ALA A 86 16.30 8.57 11.15
CA ALA A 86 16.94 9.87 11.34
C ALA A 86 17.19 10.62 10.01
N SER A 87 16.77 10.05 8.87
CA SER A 87 16.87 10.68 7.55
C SER A 87 15.74 11.69 7.31
N GLU A 88 15.77 12.36 6.16
CA GLU A 88 14.71 13.28 5.72
C GLU A 88 13.32 12.63 5.72
N ASP A 89 13.22 11.36 5.34
CA ASP A 89 11.96 10.59 5.37
C ASP A 89 11.62 10.04 6.77
N GLY A 90 12.50 10.18 7.74
CA GLY A 90 12.40 9.54 9.06
C GLY A 90 11.11 9.86 9.79
N LEU A 91 10.66 11.13 9.77
CA LEU A 91 9.41 11.54 10.40
C LEU A 91 8.20 10.83 9.77
N THR A 92 8.16 10.71 8.44
CA THR A 92 7.09 10.00 7.72
C THR A 92 7.06 8.52 8.08
N LEU A 93 8.23 7.89 8.18
CA LEU A 93 8.35 6.47 8.57
C LEU A 93 7.92 6.23 10.02
N ILE A 94 8.24 7.15 10.94
CA ILE A 94 7.79 7.11 12.32
C ILE A 94 6.26 7.26 12.38
N MET A 95 5.70 8.25 11.69
CA MET A 95 4.25 8.45 11.63
C MET A 95 3.51 7.22 11.08
N LEU A 96 4.01 6.62 10.00
CA LEU A 96 3.46 5.39 9.42
C LEU A 96 3.55 4.22 10.40
N SER A 97 4.68 4.07 11.09
CA SER A 97 4.88 3.02 12.10
C SER A 97 3.91 3.15 13.26
N VAL A 98 3.78 4.36 13.83
CA VAL A 98 2.82 4.65 14.92
C VAL A 98 1.39 4.40 14.46
N PHE A 99 1.04 4.88 13.28
CA PHE A 99 -0.27 4.67 12.66
C PHE A 99 -0.65 3.18 12.59
N LEU A 100 0.25 2.33 12.09
CA LEU A 100 -0.01 0.89 11.99
C LEU A 100 -0.17 0.21 13.35
N LEU A 101 0.63 0.59 14.35
CA LEU A 101 0.50 0.08 15.72
C LEU A 101 -0.85 0.45 16.34
N VAL A 102 -1.24 1.71 16.21
CA VAL A 102 -2.50 2.23 16.77
C VAL A 102 -3.69 1.55 16.11
N ILE A 103 -3.69 1.47 14.78
CA ILE A 103 -4.76 0.81 14.03
C ILE A 103 -4.91 -0.65 14.43
N SER A 104 -3.79 -1.39 14.51
CA SER A 104 -3.82 -2.77 14.93
C SER A 104 -4.42 -2.94 16.33
N GLY A 105 -4.09 -2.03 17.25
CA GLY A 105 -4.70 -1.97 18.58
C GLY A 105 -6.21 -1.74 18.52
N ALA A 106 -6.66 -0.76 17.75
CA ALA A 106 -8.07 -0.42 17.61
C ALA A 106 -8.90 -1.55 16.96
N PHE A 107 -8.37 -2.19 15.91
CA PHE A 107 -9.02 -3.34 15.29
C PHE A 107 -9.05 -4.58 16.20
N GLN A 108 -8.01 -4.79 17.02
CA GLN A 108 -8.05 -5.85 18.02
C GLN A 108 -9.17 -5.63 19.04
N ILE A 109 -9.35 -4.39 19.52
CA ILE A 109 -10.50 -4.04 20.37
C ILE A 109 -11.81 -4.37 19.65
N MET A 110 -11.98 -3.87 18.42
CA MET A 110 -13.19 -4.08 17.62
C MET A 110 -13.51 -5.56 17.43
N ASN A 111 -12.48 -6.40 17.24
CA ASN A 111 -12.63 -7.85 17.14
C ASN A 111 -13.09 -8.45 18.48
N ASP A 112 -12.39 -8.12 19.56
CA ASP A 112 -12.62 -8.72 20.87
C ASP A 112 -13.99 -8.37 21.48
N VAL A 113 -14.53 -7.17 21.15
CA VAL A 113 -15.88 -6.78 21.56
C VAL A 113 -16.99 -7.22 20.58
N GLY A 114 -16.65 -8.00 19.56
CA GLY A 114 -17.60 -8.53 18.55
C GLY A 114 -18.08 -7.49 17.53
N GLY A 115 -17.42 -6.32 17.44
CA GLY A 115 -17.75 -5.26 16.48
C GLY A 115 -17.63 -5.73 15.04
N ILE A 116 -16.54 -6.42 14.70
CA ILE A 116 -16.30 -6.98 13.37
C ILE A 116 -17.41 -7.96 13.00
N ARG A 117 -17.73 -8.92 13.88
CA ARG A 117 -18.78 -9.91 13.65
C ARG A 117 -20.13 -9.26 13.37
N SER A 118 -20.50 -8.26 14.17
CA SER A 118 -21.77 -7.52 14.01
C SER A 118 -21.89 -6.81 12.65
N LEU A 119 -20.77 -6.24 12.14
CA LEU A 119 -20.71 -5.62 10.82
C LEU A 119 -20.81 -6.66 9.70
N VAL A 120 -20.06 -7.74 9.82
CA VAL A 120 -20.02 -8.85 8.89
C VAL A 120 -21.40 -9.50 8.73
N ASP A 121 -22.09 -9.80 9.83
CA ASP A 121 -23.44 -10.37 9.82
C ASP A 121 -24.45 -9.45 9.10
N THR A 122 -24.29 -8.14 9.27
CA THR A 122 -25.16 -7.14 8.60
C THR A 122 -24.99 -7.13 7.09
N VAL A 123 -23.74 -7.12 6.61
CA VAL A 123 -23.44 -7.08 5.18
C VAL A 123 -23.73 -8.42 4.54
N SER A 124 -23.37 -9.53 5.19
CA SER A 124 -23.61 -10.86 4.71
C SER A 124 -25.11 -11.17 4.51
N SER A 125 -25.95 -10.73 5.46
CA SER A 125 -27.41 -10.89 5.33
C SER A 125 -28.00 -10.12 4.15
N ARG A 126 -27.43 -8.96 3.81
CA ARG A 126 -27.93 -8.08 2.75
C ARG A 126 -27.38 -8.42 1.37
N PHE A 127 -26.11 -8.81 1.27
CA PHE A 127 -25.37 -9.00 0.01
C PHE A 127 -24.96 -10.45 -0.25
N GLY A 128 -25.21 -11.39 0.66
CA GLY A 128 -24.76 -12.79 0.52
C GLY A 128 -25.25 -13.50 -0.75
N LYS A 129 -26.40 -13.08 -1.31
CA LYS A 129 -26.92 -13.62 -2.58
C LYS A 129 -26.15 -13.12 -3.81
N ASN A 130 -25.53 -11.93 -3.76
CA ASN A 130 -24.87 -11.26 -4.89
C ASN A 130 -23.39 -10.95 -4.61
N ARG A 131 -22.68 -11.92 -4.05
CA ARG A 131 -21.24 -11.77 -3.65
C ARG A 131 -20.32 -11.28 -4.78
N VAL A 132 -20.63 -11.62 -6.03
CA VAL A 132 -19.87 -11.19 -7.21
C VAL A 132 -20.06 -9.69 -7.43
N LEU A 133 -21.33 -9.22 -7.40
CA LEU A 133 -21.63 -7.79 -7.55
C LEU A 133 -21.02 -6.98 -6.40
N LEU A 134 -21.08 -7.50 -5.17
CA LEU A 134 -20.41 -6.89 -4.01
C LEU A 134 -18.91 -6.71 -4.26
N ALA A 135 -18.23 -7.77 -4.70
CA ALA A 135 -16.79 -7.72 -4.95
C ALA A 135 -16.43 -6.70 -6.04
N VAL A 136 -17.19 -6.66 -7.15
CA VAL A 136 -16.97 -5.69 -8.24
C VAL A 136 -17.25 -4.26 -7.79
N ALA A 137 -18.36 -4.01 -7.09
CA ALA A 137 -18.72 -2.67 -6.61
C ALA A 137 -17.71 -2.14 -5.59
N VAL A 138 -17.29 -2.99 -4.65
CA VAL A 138 -16.27 -2.61 -3.65
C VAL A 138 -14.94 -2.34 -4.32
N SER A 139 -14.49 -3.19 -5.29
CA SER A 139 -13.24 -2.95 -6.01
C SER A 139 -13.27 -1.64 -6.82
N PHE A 140 -14.42 -1.29 -7.42
CA PHE A 140 -14.60 -0.01 -8.11
C PHE A 140 -14.45 1.17 -7.14
N ALA A 141 -15.09 1.10 -5.96
CA ALA A 141 -15.00 2.16 -4.96
C ALA A 141 -13.56 2.37 -4.47
N PHE A 142 -12.84 1.27 -4.16
CA PHE A 142 -11.43 1.36 -3.74
C PHE A 142 -10.51 1.83 -4.87
N MET A 143 -10.77 1.44 -6.11
CA MET A 143 -10.05 1.96 -7.26
C MET A 143 -10.29 3.47 -7.45
N CYS A 144 -11.52 3.96 -7.23
CA CYS A 144 -11.81 5.39 -7.20
C CYS A 144 -11.03 6.12 -6.09
N PHE A 145 -10.91 5.54 -4.89
CA PHE A 145 -10.12 6.17 -3.82
C PHE A 145 -8.65 6.37 -4.24
N GLY A 146 -8.04 5.40 -4.88
CA GLY A 146 -6.68 5.55 -5.43
C GLY A 146 -6.62 6.59 -6.55
N ALA A 147 -7.57 6.56 -7.49
CA ALA A 147 -7.54 7.40 -8.69
C ALA A 147 -7.85 8.87 -8.44
N PHE A 148 -8.77 9.17 -7.53
CA PHE A 148 -9.22 10.53 -7.27
C PHE A 148 -8.57 11.16 -6.04
N LEU A 149 -8.35 10.38 -4.98
CA LEU A 149 -7.90 10.88 -3.68
C LEU A 149 -6.45 10.51 -3.36
N GLY A 150 -5.87 9.56 -4.10
CA GLY A 150 -4.51 9.08 -3.86
C GLY A 150 -4.36 8.32 -2.54
N LEU A 151 -5.43 7.67 -2.08
CA LEU A 151 -5.42 6.87 -0.87
C LEU A 151 -4.79 5.51 -1.17
N PHE A 152 -3.76 5.14 -0.43
CA PHE A 152 -3.16 3.81 -0.56
C PHE A 152 -2.77 3.22 0.81
N GLU A 153 -2.03 3.97 1.59
CA GLU A 153 -1.55 3.54 2.92
C GLU A 153 -2.73 3.39 3.90
N GLU A 154 -3.70 4.30 3.82
CA GLU A 154 -4.91 4.31 4.63
C GLU A 154 -5.79 3.07 4.39
N MET A 155 -5.68 2.45 3.21
CA MET A 155 -6.43 1.24 2.88
C MET A 155 -6.02 0.03 3.71
N LEU A 156 -4.82 0.06 4.33
CA LEU A 156 -4.44 -0.95 5.32
C LEU A 156 -5.44 -1.03 6.49
N THR A 157 -6.08 0.09 6.82
CA THR A 157 -7.11 0.14 7.89
C THR A 157 -8.37 -0.61 7.52
N MET A 158 -8.72 -0.58 6.24
CA MET A 158 -9.93 -1.21 5.72
C MET A 158 -9.72 -2.70 5.40
N LEU A 159 -8.48 -3.13 5.16
CA LEU A 159 -8.19 -4.48 4.74
C LEU A 159 -8.74 -5.57 5.68
N PRO A 160 -8.59 -5.49 7.02
CA PRO A 160 -9.17 -6.50 7.93
C PRO A 160 -10.69 -6.62 7.80
N VAL A 161 -11.37 -5.49 7.68
CA VAL A 161 -12.84 -5.45 7.54
C VAL A 161 -13.27 -6.07 6.21
N VAL A 162 -12.60 -5.69 5.12
CA VAL A 162 -12.92 -6.18 3.78
C VAL A 162 -12.61 -7.67 3.62
N THR A 163 -11.51 -8.15 4.21
CA THR A 163 -11.16 -9.59 4.18
C THR A 163 -12.17 -10.42 4.96
N LEU A 164 -12.56 -10.00 6.16
CA LEU A 164 -13.57 -10.67 6.95
C LEU A 164 -14.95 -10.65 6.27
N LEU A 165 -15.31 -9.54 5.64
CA LEU A 165 -16.51 -9.44 4.82
C LEU A 165 -16.48 -10.47 3.68
N CYS A 166 -15.38 -10.58 2.94
CA CYS A 166 -15.23 -11.56 1.86
C CYS A 166 -15.39 -12.99 2.37
N VAL A 167 -14.71 -13.34 3.46
CA VAL A 167 -14.79 -14.68 4.07
C VAL A 167 -16.22 -15.00 4.53
N SER A 168 -16.94 -14.04 5.09
CA SER A 168 -18.31 -14.21 5.57
C SER A 168 -19.34 -14.46 4.46
N VAL A 169 -19.14 -13.84 3.29
CA VAL A 169 -20.02 -14.07 2.11
C VAL A 169 -19.59 -15.29 1.26
N GLY A 170 -18.65 -16.08 1.77
CA GLY A 170 -18.18 -17.31 1.11
C GLY A 170 -17.14 -17.08 0.01
N LEU A 171 -16.45 -15.93 0.02
CA LEU A 171 -15.23 -15.66 -0.72
C LEU A 171 -14.01 -15.99 0.15
N ASP A 172 -12.81 -15.52 -0.23
CA ASP A 172 -11.56 -15.72 0.49
C ASP A 172 -10.87 -14.39 0.86
N SER A 173 -9.92 -14.43 1.77
CA SER A 173 -9.13 -13.25 2.17
C SER A 173 -8.30 -12.69 1.00
N PHE A 174 -7.91 -13.55 0.04
CA PHE A 174 -7.23 -13.09 -1.15
C PHE A 174 -8.12 -12.20 -2.03
N THR A 175 -9.41 -12.53 -2.16
CA THR A 175 -10.40 -11.63 -2.80
C THR A 175 -10.47 -10.31 -2.05
N GLY A 176 -10.49 -10.32 -0.71
CA GLY A 176 -10.47 -9.11 0.11
C GLY A 176 -9.26 -8.21 -0.17
N PHE A 177 -8.08 -8.80 -0.28
CA PHE A 177 -6.86 -8.10 -0.66
C PHE A 177 -6.95 -7.52 -2.09
N LEU A 178 -7.47 -8.29 -3.05
CA LEU A 178 -7.63 -7.83 -4.44
C LEU A 178 -8.55 -6.62 -4.55
N ILE A 179 -9.73 -6.68 -3.90
CA ILE A 179 -10.74 -5.62 -4.01
C ILE A 179 -10.45 -4.38 -3.15
N CYS A 180 -9.52 -4.47 -2.19
CA CYS A 180 -9.11 -3.38 -1.32
C CYS A 180 -7.77 -2.79 -1.79
N ILE A 181 -6.67 -3.49 -1.54
CA ILE A 181 -5.31 -2.97 -1.75
C ILE A 181 -4.95 -2.94 -3.24
N VAL A 182 -5.17 -4.05 -3.97
CA VAL A 182 -4.81 -4.11 -5.39
C VAL A 182 -5.68 -3.17 -6.21
N ALA A 183 -6.97 -3.08 -5.90
CA ALA A 183 -7.87 -2.14 -6.57
C ALA A 183 -7.44 -0.69 -6.35
N CYS A 184 -7.07 -0.33 -5.12
CA CYS A 184 -6.58 1.01 -4.81
C CYS A 184 -5.26 1.32 -5.55
N GLY A 185 -4.30 0.37 -5.60
CA GLY A 185 -3.05 0.52 -6.35
C GLY A 185 -3.26 0.67 -7.86
N PHE A 186 -4.21 -0.07 -8.44
CA PHE A 186 -4.61 0.10 -9.84
C PHE A 186 -5.26 1.47 -10.08
N GLY A 187 -6.05 1.97 -9.11
CA GLY A 187 -6.59 3.32 -9.13
C GLY A 187 -5.50 4.38 -9.09
N PHE A 188 -4.51 4.19 -8.23
CA PHE A 188 -3.37 5.08 -8.08
C PHE A 188 -2.56 5.20 -9.40
N ALA A 189 -2.35 4.06 -10.10
CA ALA A 189 -1.66 4.02 -11.38
C ALA A 189 -2.47 4.61 -12.55
N SER A 190 -3.79 4.41 -12.55
CA SER A 190 -4.72 4.99 -13.52
C SER A 190 -5.37 6.27 -12.98
N ALA A 191 -4.58 7.09 -12.28
CA ALA A 191 -5.04 8.27 -11.57
C ALA A 191 -5.68 9.32 -12.49
N ILE A 192 -6.77 9.90 -12.01
CA ILE A 192 -7.51 10.95 -12.72
C ILE A 192 -7.17 12.33 -12.13
N THR A 193 -7.32 12.46 -10.81
CA THR A 193 -7.03 13.70 -10.06
C THR A 193 -6.23 13.43 -8.78
N ASN A 194 -5.50 12.31 -8.73
CA ASN A 194 -4.70 11.95 -7.56
C ASN A 194 -3.77 13.10 -7.18
N PRO A 195 -3.88 13.63 -5.94
CA PRO A 195 -3.12 14.80 -5.50
C PRO A 195 -1.61 14.56 -5.37
N PHE A 196 -1.20 13.33 -5.11
CA PHE A 196 0.20 12.97 -4.89
C PHE A 196 0.96 12.66 -6.18
N THR A 197 0.24 12.37 -7.26
CA THR A 197 0.83 12.07 -8.57
C THR A 197 0.40 13.10 -9.60
N VAL A 198 -0.84 13.03 -10.07
CA VAL A 198 -1.32 13.87 -11.19
C VAL A 198 -1.26 15.36 -10.87
N LEU A 199 -1.83 15.79 -9.72
CA LEU A 199 -1.87 17.21 -9.40
C LEU A 199 -0.46 17.77 -9.17
N LEU A 200 0.34 17.09 -8.36
CA LEU A 200 1.70 17.53 -8.03
C LEU A 200 2.60 17.53 -9.27
N ALA A 201 2.61 16.45 -10.04
CA ALA A 201 3.42 16.37 -11.26
C ALA A 201 3.01 17.42 -12.29
N SER A 202 1.70 17.68 -12.43
CA SER A 202 1.18 18.71 -13.33
C SER A 202 1.60 20.12 -12.90
N GLU A 203 1.60 20.39 -11.59
CA GLU A 203 2.03 21.67 -11.02
C GLU A 203 3.52 21.91 -11.29
N ILE A 204 4.38 20.92 -11.02
CA ILE A 204 5.83 21.03 -11.24
C ILE A 204 6.17 21.31 -12.71
N ILE A 205 5.50 20.63 -13.64
CA ILE A 205 5.79 20.74 -15.08
C ILE A 205 5.03 21.89 -15.76
N GLY A 206 4.11 22.55 -15.04
CA GLY A 206 3.33 23.69 -15.50
C GLY A 206 2.30 23.32 -16.58
N VAL A 207 1.43 22.33 -16.29
CA VAL A 207 0.32 21.90 -17.15
C VAL A 207 -0.96 21.77 -16.33
N SER A 208 -2.12 22.01 -16.95
CA SER A 208 -3.39 21.80 -16.24
C SER A 208 -3.61 20.32 -15.91
N PRO A 209 -3.91 19.95 -14.65
CA PRO A 209 -4.15 18.56 -14.28
C PRO A 209 -5.42 17.98 -14.90
N THR A 210 -6.33 18.84 -15.41
CA THR A 210 -7.57 18.44 -16.08
C THR A 210 -7.45 18.40 -17.59
N GLU A 211 -6.29 18.80 -18.13
CA GLU A 211 -6.04 18.74 -19.58
C GLU A 211 -6.13 17.30 -20.07
N HIS A 212 -6.89 17.07 -21.12
CA HIS A 212 -7.17 15.76 -21.68
C HIS A 212 -7.68 14.70 -20.66
N ILE A 213 -8.44 15.11 -19.64
CA ILE A 213 -8.95 14.21 -18.58
C ILE A 213 -9.75 13.03 -19.15
N TRP A 214 -10.39 13.18 -20.31
CA TRP A 214 -11.13 12.12 -21.00
C TRP A 214 -10.25 10.89 -21.28
N TYR A 215 -8.96 11.09 -21.60
CA TYR A 215 -8.03 10.01 -21.88
C TYR A 215 -7.73 9.20 -20.61
N ARG A 216 -7.54 9.89 -19.48
CA ARG A 216 -7.36 9.24 -18.17
C ARG A 216 -8.59 8.47 -17.72
N LEU A 217 -9.79 8.97 -18.04
CA LEU A 217 -11.04 8.25 -17.78
C LEU A 217 -11.13 6.94 -18.58
N ILE A 218 -10.72 6.96 -19.85
CA ILE A 218 -10.65 5.74 -20.68
C ILE A 218 -9.64 4.74 -20.09
N ILE A 219 -8.44 5.22 -19.72
CA ILE A 219 -7.41 4.40 -19.05
C ILE A 219 -7.99 3.75 -17.79
N PHE A 220 -8.60 4.55 -16.92
CA PHE A 220 -9.22 4.06 -15.69
C PHE A 220 -10.26 2.97 -15.97
N ALA A 221 -11.15 3.18 -16.94
CA ALA A 221 -12.19 2.21 -17.28
C ALA A 221 -11.59 0.90 -17.81
N VAL A 222 -10.58 0.94 -18.67
CA VAL A 222 -9.91 -0.25 -19.21
C VAL A 222 -9.13 -0.98 -18.12
N MET A 223 -8.41 -0.26 -17.25
CA MET A 223 -7.69 -0.86 -16.15
C MET A 223 -8.62 -1.46 -15.09
N PHE A 224 -9.78 -0.83 -14.85
CA PHE A 224 -10.82 -1.44 -14.02
C PHE A 224 -11.37 -2.73 -14.64
N ALA A 225 -11.64 -2.75 -15.95
CA ALA A 225 -12.10 -3.96 -16.63
C ALA A 225 -11.08 -5.10 -16.53
N LEU A 226 -9.78 -4.80 -16.69
CA LEU A 226 -8.69 -5.77 -16.50
C LEU A 226 -8.70 -6.35 -15.08
N LEU A 227 -8.72 -5.49 -14.07
CA LEU A 227 -8.73 -5.89 -12.67
C LEU A 227 -9.99 -6.67 -12.31
N ALA A 228 -11.17 -6.19 -12.71
CA ALA A 228 -12.43 -6.87 -12.49
C ALA A 228 -12.44 -8.26 -13.14
N GLY A 229 -11.93 -8.38 -14.36
CA GLY A 229 -11.73 -9.66 -15.05
C GLY A 229 -10.85 -10.64 -14.25
N PHE A 230 -9.76 -10.14 -13.66
CA PHE A 230 -8.88 -10.92 -12.79
C PHE A 230 -9.62 -11.39 -11.52
N ILE A 231 -10.32 -10.49 -10.84
CA ILE A 231 -11.10 -10.78 -9.64
C ILE A 231 -12.19 -11.81 -9.94
N LEU A 232 -12.95 -11.60 -11.02
CA LEU A 232 -14.02 -12.52 -11.43
C LEU A 232 -13.51 -13.92 -11.78
N ARG A 233 -12.36 -14.00 -12.46
CA ARG A 233 -11.71 -15.28 -12.75
C ARG A 233 -11.30 -16.00 -11.46
N HIS A 234 -10.75 -15.26 -10.50
CA HIS A 234 -10.39 -15.82 -9.20
C HIS A 234 -11.62 -16.30 -8.43
N ILE A 235 -12.68 -15.48 -8.31
CA ILE A 235 -13.95 -15.86 -7.65
C ILE A 235 -14.56 -17.12 -8.28
N ARG A 236 -14.60 -17.20 -9.62
CA ARG A 236 -15.12 -18.39 -10.32
C ARG A 236 -14.29 -19.64 -9.98
N ARG A 237 -12.97 -19.50 -9.87
CA ARG A 237 -12.07 -20.60 -9.53
C ARG A 237 -12.31 -21.11 -8.11
N ILE A 238 -12.33 -20.24 -7.11
CA ILE A 238 -12.55 -20.63 -5.69
C ILE A 238 -13.98 -21.10 -5.42
N THR A 239 -14.95 -20.68 -6.24
CA THR A 239 -16.33 -21.18 -6.16
C THR A 239 -16.44 -22.63 -6.65
N ARG A 240 -15.65 -23.03 -7.66
CA ARG A 240 -15.60 -24.42 -8.16
C ARG A 240 -14.75 -25.32 -7.28
N ASP A 241 -13.62 -24.80 -6.82
CA ASP A 241 -12.67 -25.51 -5.98
C ASP A 241 -12.13 -24.57 -4.88
N PRO A 242 -12.73 -24.59 -3.67
CA PRO A 242 -12.31 -23.76 -2.56
C PRO A 242 -10.85 -23.98 -2.13
N GLN A 243 -10.31 -25.19 -2.30
CA GLN A 243 -8.91 -25.49 -1.95
C GLN A 243 -7.91 -24.82 -2.89
N SER A 244 -8.34 -24.36 -4.07
CA SER A 244 -7.51 -23.59 -5.01
C SER A 244 -7.20 -22.17 -4.51
N SER A 245 -7.85 -21.70 -3.44
CA SER A 245 -7.55 -20.43 -2.77
C SER A 245 -6.15 -20.41 -2.21
N PRO A 246 -5.35 -19.37 -2.47
CA PRO A 246 -4.02 -19.24 -1.86
C PRO A 246 -4.08 -18.99 -0.35
N THR A 247 -5.22 -18.55 0.18
CA THR A 247 -5.47 -18.27 1.60
C THR A 247 -6.31 -19.35 2.30
N PHE A 248 -6.58 -20.49 1.67
CA PHE A 248 -7.50 -21.51 2.18
C PHE A 248 -7.27 -21.87 3.66
N ALA A 249 -6.03 -22.21 4.02
CA ALA A 249 -5.69 -22.61 5.40
C ALA A 249 -5.79 -21.44 6.41
N HIS A 250 -5.59 -20.20 5.96
CA HIS A 250 -5.78 -18.99 6.77
C HIS A 250 -7.28 -18.72 6.96
N ASP A 251 -8.05 -18.82 5.89
CA ASP A 251 -9.49 -18.56 5.90
C ASP A 251 -10.28 -19.62 6.69
N GLU A 252 -9.81 -20.87 6.69
CA GLU A 252 -10.41 -21.92 7.51
C GLU A 252 -10.32 -21.57 9.01
N LYS A 253 -9.16 -21.08 9.47
CA LYS A 253 -9.00 -20.60 10.85
C LYS A 253 -9.89 -19.40 11.15
N LEU A 254 -10.03 -18.46 10.20
CA LEU A 254 -10.92 -17.31 10.32
C LEU A 254 -12.40 -17.74 10.40
N ARG A 255 -12.82 -18.67 9.57
CA ARG A 255 -14.20 -19.24 9.59
C ARG A 255 -14.49 -19.95 10.90
N LEU A 256 -13.56 -20.75 11.40
CA LEU A 256 -13.69 -21.40 12.71
C LEU A 256 -13.80 -20.37 13.83
N ALA A 257 -12.95 -19.32 13.84
CA ALA A 257 -13.03 -18.24 14.81
C ALA A 257 -14.35 -17.48 14.75
N LEU A 258 -14.89 -17.26 13.55
CA LEU A 258 -16.21 -16.64 13.35
C LEU A 258 -17.36 -17.55 13.81
N SER A 259 -17.26 -18.87 13.60
CA SER A 259 -18.32 -19.85 13.96
C SER A 259 -18.32 -20.14 15.47
N GLU A 260 -17.15 -20.23 16.11
CA GLU A 260 -17.01 -20.57 17.54
C GLU A 260 -17.36 -19.40 18.48
N GLY A 261 -17.61 -18.21 17.95
CA GLY A 261 -17.96 -17.04 18.76
C GLY A 261 -16.84 -16.58 19.70
N ASN A 262 -15.58 -16.89 19.39
CA ASN A 262 -14.39 -16.62 20.21
C ASN A 262 -13.97 -15.13 20.18
N GLY A 263 -14.89 -14.23 20.50
CA GLY A 263 -14.55 -13.03 21.24
C GLY A 263 -14.60 -13.42 22.72
N ILE A 264 -13.82 -12.84 23.58
CA ILE A 264 -13.59 -13.03 25.02
C ILE A 264 -14.54 -14.10 25.62
N PRO A 265 -14.04 -15.10 26.39
CA PRO A 265 -14.93 -16.01 27.13
C PRO A 265 -15.89 -15.14 27.95
N SER A 266 -17.09 -15.01 27.49
CA SER A 266 -18.18 -14.46 28.29
C SER A 266 -18.49 -15.51 29.34
N ASP A 267 -17.79 -15.44 30.47
CA ASP A 267 -18.44 -15.78 31.71
C ASP A 267 -19.70 -14.93 31.74
N THR A 268 -20.82 -15.64 31.69
CA THR A 268 -22.19 -15.14 31.86
C THR A 268 -22.73 -14.20 30.79
N ASN A 269 -23.77 -14.68 30.06
CA ASN A 269 -24.92 -13.90 29.57
C ASN A 269 -24.62 -12.44 29.08
N ALA A 270 -23.54 -12.20 28.33
CA ALA A 270 -23.42 -10.97 27.59
C ALA A 270 -24.42 -11.07 26.43
N THR A 271 -25.66 -10.69 26.66
CA THR A 271 -26.54 -10.11 25.66
C THR A 271 -25.65 -9.27 24.77
N GLN A 272 -25.53 -9.68 23.51
CA GLN A 272 -24.85 -8.91 22.45
C GLN A 272 -25.30 -7.46 22.64
N ASN A 273 -24.41 -6.59 23.17
CA ASN A 273 -24.81 -5.25 23.56
C ASN A 273 -25.36 -4.59 22.29
N SER A 274 -26.64 -4.30 22.27
CA SER A 274 -27.36 -3.74 21.12
C SER A 274 -26.65 -2.49 20.54
N LYS A 275 -25.78 -1.89 21.34
CA LYS A 275 -24.98 -0.71 21.00
C LYS A 275 -23.71 -1.02 20.17
N THR A 276 -23.19 -2.26 20.18
CA THR A 276 -21.91 -2.59 19.48
C THR A 276 -22.00 -2.30 17.99
N ARG A 277 -23.07 -2.74 17.34
CA ARG A 277 -23.28 -2.54 15.90
C ARG A 277 -23.33 -1.05 15.51
N PRO A 278 -24.22 -0.20 16.06
CA PRO A 278 -24.28 1.19 15.66
C PRO A 278 -23.00 1.96 15.99
N VAL A 279 -22.34 1.66 17.12
CA VAL A 279 -21.07 2.30 17.50
C VAL A 279 -20.00 2.07 16.45
N TYR A 280 -19.78 0.82 16.01
CA TYR A 280 -18.75 0.53 15.02
C TYR A 280 -19.14 0.90 13.59
N CYS A 281 -20.44 0.91 13.23
CA CYS A 281 -20.89 1.51 11.97
C CYS A 281 -20.54 3.00 11.90
N ILE A 282 -20.86 3.76 12.98
CA ILE A 282 -20.55 5.19 13.07
C ILE A 282 -19.03 5.41 13.07
N PHE A 283 -18.30 4.61 13.85
CA PHE A 283 -16.83 4.68 13.92
C PHE A 283 -16.17 4.52 12.54
N LEU A 284 -16.50 3.47 11.80
CA LEU A 284 -15.89 3.25 10.47
C LEU A 284 -16.37 4.28 9.43
N LEU A 285 -17.65 4.69 9.48
CA LEU A 285 -18.17 5.72 8.59
C LEU A 285 -17.49 7.07 8.84
N ALA A 286 -17.29 7.44 10.10
CA ALA A 286 -16.60 8.67 10.47
C ALA A 286 -15.11 8.63 10.07
N ALA A 287 -14.44 7.46 10.22
CA ALA A 287 -13.08 7.26 9.70
C ALA A 287 -13.03 7.48 8.17
N LEU A 288 -13.96 6.89 7.42
CA LEU A 288 -14.04 7.05 5.97
C LEU A 288 -14.28 8.52 5.56
N VAL A 289 -15.22 9.21 6.23
CA VAL A 289 -15.48 10.64 5.98
C VAL A 289 -14.23 11.47 6.27
N MET A 290 -13.54 11.20 7.39
CA MET A 290 -12.30 11.89 7.74
C MET A 290 -11.20 11.67 6.68
N ILE A 291 -11.01 10.44 6.20
CA ILE A 291 -10.09 10.14 5.11
C ILE A 291 -10.41 10.99 3.88
N ILE A 292 -11.68 10.99 3.43
CA ILE A 292 -12.11 11.74 2.26
C ILE A 292 -11.86 13.26 2.45
N VAL A 293 -12.24 13.82 3.60
CA VAL A 293 -12.07 15.25 3.89
C VAL A 293 -10.59 15.64 3.91
N PHE A 294 -9.77 14.91 4.66
CA PHE A 294 -8.33 15.22 4.77
C PHE A 294 -7.61 15.08 3.44
N SER A 295 -7.95 14.09 2.62
CA SER A 295 -7.33 13.90 1.31
C SER A 295 -7.80 14.92 0.26
N SER A 296 -9.04 15.42 0.39
CA SER A 296 -9.61 16.38 -0.57
C SER A 296 -9.16 17.82 -0.32
N VAL A 297 -8.87 18.18 0.94
CA VAL A 297 -8.46 19.56 1.31
C VAL A 297 -6.94 19.68 1.24
N PRO A 298 -6.37 20.53 0.34
CA PRO A 298 -4.92 20.61 0.12
C PRO A 298 -4.09 20.84 1.39
N SER A 299 -4.54 21.75 2.28
CA SER A 299 -3.85 22.09 3.53
C SER A 299 -3.86 20.95 4.59
N LEU A 300 -4.73 19.95 4.44
CA LEU A 300 -4.87 18.85 5.40
C LEU A 300 -4.21 17.55 4.92
N ARG A 301 -3.85 17.42 3.65
CA ARG A 301 -3.33 16.16 3.05
C ARG A 301 -2.14 15.58 3.80
N GLY A 302 -1.15 16.40 4.16
CA GLY A 302 0.02 15.96 4.90
C GLY A 302 -0.28 15.43 6.31
N TYR A 303 -1.47 15.69 6.83
CA TYR A 303 -1.91 15.28 8.16
C TYR A 303 -2.86 14.09 8.15
N THR A 304 -3.18 13.49 6.99
CA THR A 304 -4.14 12.38 6.88
C THR A 304 -3.73 11.20 7.77
N VAL A 305 -2.51 10.72 7.65
CA VAL A 305 -1.99 9.57 8.44
C VAL A 305 -1.94 9.87 9.94
N PRO A 306 -1.33 10.98 10.41
CA PRO A 306 -1.32 11.28 11.84
C PRO A 306 -2.72 11.58 12.41
N ALA A 307 -3.61 12.21 11.66
CA ALA A 307 -4.99 12.46 12.09
C ALA A 307 -5.76 11.14 12.24
N LEU A 308 -5.60 10.19 11.30
CA LEU A 308 -6.17 8.85 11.43
C LEU A 308 -5.61 8.09 12.62
N ALA A 309 -4.29 8.17 12.86
CA ALA A 309 -3.70 7.55 14.05
C ALA A 309 -4.35 8.08 15.32
N ALA A 310 -4.46 9.41 15.46
CA ALA A 310 -5.13 10.04 16.61
C ALA A 310 -6.61 9.63 16.72
N TYR A 311 -7.33 9.60 15.59
CA TYR A 311 -8.72 9.16 15.52
C TYR A 311 -8.88 7.71 16.02
N PHE A 312 -8.13 6.78 15.48
CA PHE A 312 -8.22 5.36 15.86
C PHE A 312 -7.80 5.13 17.31
N LEU A 313 -6.82 5.89 17.83
CA LEU A 313 -6.41 5.80 19.22
C LEU A 313 -7.56 6.27 20.15
N ILE A 314 -8.05 7.49 19.95
CA ILE A 314 -9.02 8.11 20.85
C ILE A 314 -10.39 7.43 20.70
N PHE A 315 -10.92 7.44 19.48
CA PHE A 315 -12.27 6.93 19.23
C PHE A 315 -12.35 5.41 19.21
N GLY A 316 -11.26 4.71 18.90
CA GLY A 316 -11.17 3.26 19.05
C GLY A 316 -11.29 2.79 20.50
N LEU A 317 -10.61 3.47 21.43
CA LEU A 317 -10.74 3.22 22.88
C LEU A 317 -12.14 3.58 23.40
N ILE A 318 -12.70 4.71 22.96
CA ILE A 318 -14.06 5.14 23.33
C ILE A 318 -15.10 4.13 22.81
N ALA A 319 -15.06 3.79 21.53
CA ALA A 319 -15.97 2.83 20.90
C ALA A 319 -15.91 1.46 21.58
N GLY A 320 -14.69 0.98 21.87
CA GLY A 320 -14.48 -0.26 22.61
C GLY A 320 -15.08 -0.21 24.02
N THR A 321 -14.88 0.88 24.73
CA THR A 321 -15.42 1.07 26.09
C THR A 321 -16.95 1.13 26.09
N VAL A 322 -17.55 1.85 25.15
CA VAL A 322 -19.01 1.92 24.98
C VAL A 322 -19.61 0.56 24.63
N ALA A 323 -18.93 -0.22 23.80
CA ALA A 323 -19.37 -1.55 23.39
C ALA A 323 -19.21 -2.61 24.50
N CYS A 324 -18.08 -2.59 25.24
CA CYS A 324 -17.73 -3.60 26.25
C CYS A 324 -18.14 -3.26 27.66
N GLY A 325 -18.27 -1.96 28.01
CA GLY A 325 -18.55 -1.48 29.37
C GLY A 325 -17.43 -1.71 30.40
N ARG A 326 -16.24 -2.19 29.97
CA ARG A 326 -15.09 -2.53 30.84
C ARG A 326 -13.77 -1.97 30.26
N PRO A 327 -13.32 -0.77 30.67
CA PRO A 327 -12.14 -0.11 30.11
C PRO A 327 -10.84 -0.92 30.20
N GLY A 328 -10.64 -1.67 31.29
CA GLY A 328 -9.43 -2.49 31.51
C GLY A 328 -9.27 -3.60 30.46
N ASN A 329 -10.35 -4.18 29.95
CA ASN A 329 -10.30 -5.19 28.90
C ASN A 329 -9.96 -4.53 27.55
N VAL A 330 -10.49 -3.34 27.28
CA VAL A 330 -10.23 -2.56 26.08
C VAL A 330 -8.75 -2.22 25.96
N ILE A 331 -8.10 -1.79 27.05
CA ILE A 331 -6.67 -1.49 27.08
C ILE A 331 -5.84 -2.76 26.83
N LYS A 332 -6.22 -3.89 27.42
CA LYS A 332 -5.52 -5.18 27.18
C LYS A 332 -5.62 -5.62 25.72
N SER A 333 -6.80 -5.50 25.12
CA SER A 333 -7.00 -5.81 23.69
C SER A 333 -6.17 -4.87 22.81
N PHE A 334 -6.13 -3.58 23.13
CA PHE A 334 -5.31 -2.59 22.42
C PHE A 334 -3.83 -2.99 22.44
N ILE A 335 -3.26 -3.23 23.63
CA ILE A 335 -1.85 -3.61 23.79
C ILE A 335 -1.56 -4.93 23.05
N SER A 336 -2.48 -5.91 23.10
CA SER A 336 -2.34 -7.16 22.35
C SER A 336 -2.27 -6.93 20.85
N GLY A 337 -3.11 -6.04 20.29
CA GLY A 337 -3.09 -5.67 18.89
C GLY A 337 -1.81 -4.95 18.47
N VAL A 338 -1.35 -3.99 19.28
CA VAL A 338 -0.06 -3.30 19.09
C VAL A 338 1.09 -4.31 19.04
N GLY A 339 1.14 -5.25 20.00
CA GLY A 339 2.15 -6.30 20.03
C GLY A 339 2.16 -7.19 18.77
N GLY A 340 0.98 -7.49 18.21
CA GLY A 340 0.85 -8.26 16.96
C GLY A 340 1.40 -7.55 15.73
N ALA A 341 1.40 -6.22 15.73
CA ALA A 341 1.86 -5.39 14.60
C ALA A 341 3.35 -4.99 14.68
N LEU A 342 4.04 -5.23 15.80
CA LEU A 342 5.46 -4.88 15.94
C LEU A 342 6.36 -5.41 14.79
N PRO A 343 6.17 -6.64 14.27
CA PRO A 343 6.97 -7.12 13.14
C PRO A 343 6.85 -6.26 11.87
N THR A 344 5.77 -5.51 11.69
CA THR A 344 5.59 -4.65 10.50
C THR A 344 6.55 -3.47 10.48
N ILE A 345 6.98 -2.99 11.65
CA ILE A 345 7.98 -1.90 11.76
C ILE A 345 9.31 -2.34 11.17
N VAL A 346 9.69 -3.61 11.39
CA VAL A 346 10.93 -4.17 10.82
C VAL A 346 10.86 -4.16 9.29
N PHE A 347 9.69 -4.47 8.72
CA PHE A 347 9.51 -4.41 7.26
C PHE A 347 9.60 -2.99 6.72
N ILE A 348 9.01 -2.00 7.42
CA ILE A 348 9.11 -0.59 7.04
C ILE A 348 10.57 -0.15 7.07
N ALA A 349 11.29 -0.43 8.15
CA ALA A 349 12.69 -0.05 8.31
C ALA A 349 13.58 -0.63 7.22
N LEU A 350 13.44 -1.93 6.95
CA LEU A 350 14.22 -2.63 5.92
C LEU A 350 13.87 -2.15 4.49
N ALA A 351 12.60 -1.96 4.18
CA ALA A 351 12.18 -1.48 2.86
C ALA A 351 12.70 -0.04 2.62
N ALA A 352 12.56 0.84 3.60
CA ALA A 352 13.01 2.22 3.50
C ALA A 352 14.54 2.36 3.49
N SER A 353 15.27 1.40 4.08
CA SER A 353 16.74 1.42 4.08
C SER A 353 17.34 1.34 2.68
N VAL A 354 16.65 0.75 1.71
CA VAL A 354 17.11 0.65 0.31
C VAL A 354 17.25 2.05 -0.30
N LYS A 355 16.25 2.93 -0.13
CA LYS A 355 16.33 4.33 -0.56
C LYS A 355 17.44 5.07 0.17
N TYR A 356 17.48 4.97 1.49
CA TYR A 356 18.52 5.60 2.33
C TYR A 356 19.94 5.26 1.84
N ILE A 357 20.20 4.01 1.49
CA ILE A 357 21.50 3.54 0.97
C ILE A 357 21.82 4.22 -0.36
N PHE A 358 20.86 4.43 -1.23
CA PHE A 358 21.09 5.07 -2.52
C PHE A 358 21.32 6.55 -2.40
N ASP A 359 20.60 7.23 -1.52
CA ASP A 359 20.79 8.66 -1.24
C ASP A 359 22.16 8.91 -0.63
N GLU A 360 22.54 8.21 0.44
CA GLU A 360 23.86 8.25 1.06
C GLU A 360 24.97 7.78 0.10
N GLY A 361 24.65 6.79 -0.74
CA GLY A 361 25.56 6.30 -1.78
C GLY A 361 25.80 7.30 -2.90
N GLY A 362 24.95 8.32 -3.06
CA GLY A 362 25.08 9.35 -4.10
C GLY A 362 24.91 8.85 -5.53
N ILE A 363 24.22 7.70 -5.73
CA ILE A 363 24.04 7.11 -7.06
C ILE A 363 22.77 7.59 -7.77
N MET A 364 21.84 8.22 -7.04
CA MET A 364 20.57 8.70 -7.60
C MET A 364 20.77 9.70 -8.76
N PRO A 365 21.65 10.73 -8.67
CA PRO A 365 21.90 11.64 -9.79
C PRO A 365 22.41 10.92 -11.05
N THR A 366 23.23 9.89 -10.88
CA THR A 366 23.74 9.09 -12.01
C THR A 366 22.64 8.30 -12.69
N LEU A 367 21.77 7.66 -11.92
CA LEU A 367 20.60 6.94 -12.48
C LEU A 367 19.70 7.87 -13.27
N VAL A 368 19.45 9.06 -12.71
CA VAL A 368 18.67 10.11 -13.34
C VAL A 368 19.32 10.61 -14.64
N ASN A 369 20.65 10.86 -14.66
CA ASN A 369 21.35 11.32 -15.84
C ASN A 369 21.37 10.28 -16.99
N GLN A 370 21.28 8.98 -16.69
CA GLN A 370 21.20 7.95 -17.74
C GLN A 370 19.91 8.10 -18.60
N ILE A 371 18.83 8.70 -18.07
CA ILE A 371 17.62 8.98 -18.85
C ILE A 371 17.97 9.87 -20.04
N ASN A 372 18.68 10.98 -19.79
CA ASN A 372 19.08 11.93 -20.83
C ASN A 372 19.88 11.25 -21.93
N ARG A 373 20.91 10.49 -21.54
CA ARG A 373 21.82 9.83 -22.48
C ARG A 373 21.13 8.76 -23.33
N LEU A 374 20.19 8.00 -22.75
CA LEU A 374 19.46 6.95 -23.46
C LEU A 374 18.36 7.50 -24.38
N ALA A 375 17.83 8.69 -24.10
CA ALA A 375 16.81 9.35 -24.89
C ALA A 375 17.37 10.10 -26.10
N GLU A 376 18.66 10.48 -26.09
CA GLU A 376 19.27 11.30 -27.12
C GLU A 376 19.22 10.65 -28.51
N GLY A 377 18.73 11.39 -29.50
CA GLY A 377 18.66 10.93 -30.90
C GLY A 377 17.63 9.83 -31.20
N LYS A 378 16.75 9.48 -30.27
CA LYS A 378 15.73 8.45 -30.44
C LYS A 378 14.39 9.01 -30.90
N ASN A 379 13.56 8.14 -31.51
CA ASN A 379 12.18 8.45 -31.85
C ASN A 379 11.33 8.66 -30.57
N VAL A 380 10.36 9.55 -30.61
CA VAL A 380 9.48 9.91 -29.48
C VAL A 380 8.83 8.69 -28.80
N PHE A 381 8.44 7.68 -29.57
CA PHE A 381 7.89 6.43 -29.02
C PHE A 381 8.90 5.66 -28.18
N VAL A 382 10.13 5.58 -28.67
CA VAL A 382 11.24 4.90 -27.96
C VAL A 382 11.60 5.68 -26.70
N ILE A 383 11.65 7.02 -26.79
CA ILE A 383 11.90 7.90 -25.66
C ILE A 383 10.85 7.69 -24.56
N ALA A 384 9.57 7.68 -24.92
CA ALA A 384 8.48 7.49 -23.96
C ALA A 384 8.59 6.13 -23.21
N VAL A 385 8.88 5.05 -23.93
CA VAL A 385 9.08 3.72 -23.31
C VAL A 385 10.33 3.69 -22.44
N ILE A 386 11.45 4.27 -22.88
CA ILE A 386 12.66 4.37 -22.07
C ILE A 386 12.39 5.13 -20.78
N ILE A 387 11.77 6.31 -20.86
CA ILE A 387 11.40 7.11 -19.69
C ILE A 387 10.52 6.29 -18.74
N TYR A 388 9.46 5.65 -19.27
CA TYR A 388 8.58 4.82 -18.47
C TYR A 388 9.34 3.71 -17.74
N LEU A 389 10.21 2.97 -18.44
CA LEU A 389 11.00 1.88 -17.85
C LEU A 389 12.00 2.37 -16.79
N ILE A 390 12.60 3.53 -17.01
CA ILE A 390 13.54 4.10 -16.02
C ILE A 390 12.78 4.62 -14.80
N VAL A 391 11.65 5.31 -14.99
CA VAL A 391 10.82 5.72 -13.85
C VAL A 391 10.33 4.49 -13.10
N LEU A 392 9.92 3.43 -13.81
CA LEU A 392 9.54 2.15 -13.20
C LEU A 392 10.71 1.54 -12.39
N LEU A 393 11.93 1.67 -12.86
CA LEU A 393 13.13 1.23 -12.11
C LEU A 393 13.36 2.10 -10.87
N LEU A 394 13.21 3.42 -10.99
CA LEU A 394 13.33 4.34 -9.84
C LEU A 394 12.30 4.06 -8.75
N GLU A 395 11.10 3.62 -9.13
CA GLU A 395 10.05 3.20 -8.20
C GLU A 395 10.49 2.07 -7.25
N PHE A 396 11.39 1.22 -7.71
CA PHE A 396 11.92 0.15 -6.85
C PHE A 396 12.73 0.70 -5.65
N PHE A 397 13.29 1.88 -5.79
CA PHE A 397 14.20 2.48 -4.81
C PHE A 397 13.55 3.63 -4.02
N ILE A 398 12.62 4.36 -4.63
CA ILE A 398 11.98 5.52 -4.02
C ILE A 398 10.50 5.21 -3.80
N SER A 399 10.11 4.92 -2.57
CA SER A 399 8.72 4.60 -2.23
C SER A 399 7.82 5.84 -2.07
N SER A 400 8.37 7.04 -1.85
CA SER A 400 7.59 8.27 -1.68
C SER A 400 7.18 8.89 -3.00
N SER A 401 5.89 8.87 -3.35
CA SER A 401 5.36 9.47 -4.58
C SER A 401 5.67 10.96 -4.69
N THR A 402 5.58 11.71 -3.59
CA THR A 402 5.87 13.15 -3.59
C THR A 402 7.34 13.46 -3.89
N ALA A 403 8.27 12.76 -3.20
CA ALA A 403 9.71 12.94 -3.43
C ALA A 403 10.10 12.57 -4.88
N LYS A 404 9.52 11.48 -5.40
CA LYS A 404 9.72 11.08 -6.80
C LYS A 404 9.16 12.09 -7.81
N ALA A 405 7.97 12.65 -7.54
CA ALA A 405 7.38 13.65 -8.42
C ALA A 405 8.34 14.84 -8.59
N VAL A 406 8.89 15.36 -7.50
CA VAL A 406 9.84 16.47 -7.55
C VAL A 406 11.10 16.09 -8.36
N LEU A 407 11.70 14.93 -8.06
CA LEU A 407 12.90 14.46 -8.74
C LEU A 407 12.66 14.18 -10.23
N VAL A 408 11.64 13.36 -10.52
CA VAL A 408 11.37 12.87 -11.88
C VAL A 408 10.80 13.97 -12.77
N MET A 409 9.86 14.79 -12.26
CA MET A 409 9.27 15.86 -13.05
C MET A 409 10.26 17.01 -13.31
N GLY A 410 11.09 17.36 -12.32
CA GLY A 410 12.17 18.33 -12.52
C GLY A 410 13.12 17.90 -13.64
N LEU A 411 13.52 16.61 -13.65
CA LEU A 411 14.34 16.05 -14.72
C LEU A 411 13.61 15.99 -16.08
N LEU A 412 12.42 15.40 -16.11
CA LEU A 412 11.68 15.20 -17.37
C LEU A 412 11.25 16.52 -18.00
N GLY A 413 11.07 17.58 -17.21
CA GLY A 413 10.84 18.93 -17.70
C GLY A 413 11.96 19.46 -18.59
N THR A 414 13.20 18.99 -18.38
CA THR A 414 14.38 19.37 -19.18
C THR A 414 14.64 18.44 -20.38
N VAL A 415 14.18 17.19 -20.32
CA VAL A 415 14.55 16.11 -21.27
C VAL A 415 13.49 15.80 -22.31
N SER A 416 12.26 16.18 -22.08
CA SER A 416 11.10 15.74 -22.89
C SER A 416 11.04 16.38 -24.28
N VAL A 417 12.14 16.34 -25.03
CA VAL A 417 12.17 16.78 -26.42
C VAL A 417 11.21 15.91 -27.25
N GLY A 418 10.06 16.50 -27.64
CA GLY A 418 9.06 15.85 -28.48
C GLY A 418 7.93 15.13 -27.74
N LEU A 419 7.93 15.07 -26.41
CA LEU A 419 6.79 14.60 -25.60
C LEU A 419 5.96 15.79 -25.08
N SER A 420 4.63 15.62 -25.06
CA SER A 420 3.74 16.59 -24.38
C SER A 420 3.97 16.56 -22.87
N LYS A 421 3.70 17.67 -22.20
CA LYS A 421 3.74 17.76 -20.74
C LYS A 421 2.74 16.78 -20.09
N THR A 422 1.55 16.65 -20.67
CA THR A 422 0.51 15.71 -20.22
C THR A 422 0.97 14.26 -20.33
N MET A 423 1.66 13.87 -21.41
CA MET A 423 2.25 12.55 -21.56
C MET A 423 3.33 12.30 -20.52
N THR A 424 4.17 13.28 -20.23
CA THR A 424 5.22 13.16 -19.19
C THR A 424 4.61 12.86 -17.80
N VAL A 425 3.52 13.57 -17.45
CA VAL A 425 2.76 13.29 -16.21
C VAL A 425 2.15 11.89 -16.24
N LEU A 426 1.66 11.42 -17.39
CA LEU A 426 1.08 10.08 -17.51
C LEU A 426 2.12 8.98 -17.34
N LEU A 427 3.32 9.12 -17.94
CA LEU A 427 4.43 8.17 -17.80
C LEU A 427 4.81 7.98 -16.34
N TYR A 428 4.94 9.07 -15.61
CA TYR A 428 5.20 9.05 -14.17
C TYR A 428 4.07 8.36 -13.40
N THR A 429 2.82 8.74 -13.65
CA THR A 429 1.65 8.21 -12.95
C THR A 429 1.51 6.70 -13.15
N PHE A 430 1.74 6.21 -14.37
CA PHE A 430 1.72 4.78 -14.65
C PHE A 430 2.79 4.02 -13.88
N ALA A 431 4.00 4.57 -13.84
CA ALA A 431 5.09 3.91 -13.13
C ALA A 431 4.83 3.86 -11.62
N ASP A 432 4.42 4.96 -11.00
CA ASP A 432 4.23 5.07 -9.55
C ASP A 432 3.16 4.11 -8.99
N GLY A 433 2.04 3.96 -9.67
CA GLY A 433 0.90 3.25 -9.09
C GLY A 433 1.02 1.74 -9.02
N TYR A 434 1.44 1.09 -10.12
CA TYR A 434 1.47 -0.39 -10.18
C TYR A 434 2.56 -1.01 -9.33
N THR A 435 3.65 -0.30 -9.14
CA THR A 435 4.79 -0.75 -8.33
C THR A 435 4.43 -0.90 -6.89
N ASN A 436 3.52 -0.09 -6.38
CA ASN A 436 3.01 -0.16 -5.01
C ASN A 436 2.37 -1.51 -4.67
N VAL A 437 1.80 -2.22 -5.67
CA VAL A 437 1.20 -3.55 -5.50
C VAL A 437 2.01 -4.67 -6.15
N LEU A 438 3.18 -4.35 -6.71
CA LEU A 438 4.08 -5.31 -7.36
C LEU A 438 5.41 -5.44 -6.63
N PHE A 439 6.06 -4.32 -6.27
CA PHE A 439 7.44 -4.35 -5.76
C PHE A 439 7.54 -4.71 -4.29
N PRO A 440 8.53 -5.53 -3.90
CA PRO A 440 8.72 -5.94 -2.52
C PRO A 440 9.26 -4.81 -1.62
N THR A 441 9.62 -3.68 -2.20
CA THR A 441 10.00 -2.46 -1.49
C THR A 441 8.80 -1.64 -1.01
N SER A 442 7.56 -2.01 -1.41
CA SER A 442 6.33 -1.41 -0.90
C SER A 442 5.95 -1.98 0.48
N PRO A 443 6.02 -1.21 1.57
CA PRO A 443 5.63 -1.68 2.89
C PRO A 443 4.15 -2.09 2.95
N VAL A 444 3.27 -1.33 2.29
CA VAL A 444 1.82 -1.59 2.24
C VAL A 444 1.54 -2.95 1.64
N LEU A 445 2.21 -3.32 0.53
CA LEU A 445 2.07 -4.63 -0.08
C LEU A 445 2.48 -5.74 0.88
N LEU A 446 3.68 -5.64 1.47
CA LEU A 446 4.21 -6.69 2.34
C LEU A 446 3.37 -6.88 3.60
N ILE A 447 2.91 -5.77 4.21
CA ILE A 447 2.03 -5.81 5.38
C ILE A 447 0.69 -6.46 5.00
N SER A 448 0.10 -6.05 3.89
CA SER A 448 -1.19 -6.59 3.41
C SER A 448 -1.10 -8.09 3.14
N LEU A 449 -0.05 -8.55 2.46
CA LEU A 449 0.19 -9.97 2.21
C LEU A 449 0.38 -10.76 3.50
N SER A 450 1.12 -10.19 4.46
CA SER A 450 1.32 -10.80 5.78
C SER A 450 0.01 -10.94 6.55
N MET A 451 -0.88 -9.93 6.49
CA MET A 451 -2.20 -9.95 7.14
C MET A 451 -3.09 -11.07 6.62
N ILE A 452 -3.01 -11.41 5.34
CA ILE A 452 -3.81 -12.48 4.73
C ILE A 452 -3.06 -13.83 4.67
N GLY A 453 -1.85 -13.91 5.23
CA GLY A 453 -1.07 -15.14 5.33
C GLY A 453 -0.48 -15.64 4.00
N ILE A 454 -0.19 -14.74 3.06
CA ILE A 454 0.45 -15.07 1.78
C ILE A 454 1.88 -14.54 1.76
N ASP A 455 2.84 -15.34 1.27
CA ASP A 455 4.18 -14.88 0.97
C ASP A 455 4.26 -14.12 -0.37
N TYR A 456 5.25 -13.23 -0.49
CA TYR A 456 5.44 -12.38 -1.67
C TYR A 456 5.60 -13.19 -2.97
N PHE A 457 6.36 -14.28 -2.96
CA PHE A 457 6.59 -15.07 -4.19
C PHE A 457 5.31 -15.78 -4.64
N ARG A 458 4.44 -16.20 -3.71
CA ARG A 458 3.13 -16.76 -4.02
C ARG A 458 2.22 -15.70 -4.64
N TRP A 459 2.26 -14.45 -4.14
CA TRP A 459 1.58 -13.32 -4.77
C TRP A 459 2.08 -13.11 -6.20
N LEU A 460 3.39 -12.97 -6.40
CA LEU A 460 4.00 -12.75 -7.71
C LEU A 460 3.62 -13.87 -8.70
N LYS A 461 3.69 -15.15 -8.27
CA LYS A 461 3.31 -16.29 -9.10
C LYS A 461 1.81 -16.27 -9.50
N LYS A 462 0.93 -15.75 -8.65
CA LYS A 462 -0.51 -15.65 -8.94
C LYS A 462 -0.87 -14.47 -9.83
N SER A 463 -0.12 -13.37 -9.72
CA SER A 463 -0.43 -12.08 -10.36
C SER A 463 0.42 -11.77 -11.58
N TRP A 464 1.47 -12.54 -11.90
CA TRP A 464 2.41 -12.24 -12.98
C TRP A 464 1.73 -11.91 -14.32
N TRP A 465 0.69 -12.67 -14.70
CA TRP A 465 -0.02 -12.44 -15.94
C TRP A 465 -0.89 -11.16 -15.91
N LEU A 466 -1.41 -10.79 -14.73
CA LEU A 466 -2.11 -9.52 -14.53
C LEU A 466 -1.16 -8.36 -14.81
N PHE A 467 0.05 -8.39 -14.24
CA PHE A 467 1.04 -7.35 -14.44
C PHE A 467 1.66 -7.37 -15.85
N ALA A 468 1.83 -8.54 -16.45
CA ALA A 468 2.28 -8.63 -17.84
C ALA A 468 1.27 -8.00 -18.81
N LEU A 469 -0.03 -8.30 -18.64
CA LEU A 469 -1.09 -7.69 -19.44
C LEU A 469 -1.23 -6.20 -19.14
N ASN A 470 -1.09 -5.81 -17.87
CA ASN A 470 -1.08 -4.40 -17.46
C ASN A 470 0.07 -3.64 -18.15
N LEU A 471 1.29 -4.17 -18.14
CA LEU A 471 2.43 -3.57 -18.82
C LEU A 471 2.18 -3.38 -20.33
N LEU A 472 1.60 -4.39 -20.97
CA LEU A 472 1.23 -4.34 -22.38
C LEU A 472 0.18 -3.24 -22.66
N LEU A 473 -0.84 -3.12 -21.80
CA LEU A 473 -1.85 -2.06 -21.91
C LEU A 473 -1.25 -0.68 -21.66
N VAL A 474 -0.37 -0.54 -20.67
CA VAL A 474 0.33 0.73 -20.40
C VAL A 474 1.15 1.18 -21.59
N VAL A 475 1.97 0.28 -22.18
CA VAL A 475 2.72 0.60 -23.40
C VAL A 475 1.78 0.95 -24.55
N GLY A 476 0.67 0.22 -24.71
CA GLY A 476 -0.37 0.52 -25.70
C GLY A 476 -0.98 1.92 -25.51
N PHE A 477 -1.30 2.31 -24.28
CA PHE A 477 -1.80 3.65 -23.98
C PHE A 477 -0.75 4.74 -24.17
N ILE A 478 0.52 4.49 -23.87
CA ILE A 478 1.60 5.43 -24.17
C ILE A 478 1.68 5.68 -25.68
N MET A 479 1.70 4.60 -26.48
CA MET A 479 1.73 4.72 -27.94
C MET A 479 0.51 5.42 -28.51
N LEU A 480 -0.69 5.03 -28.06
CA LEU A 480 -1.94 5.65 -28.49
C LEU A 480 -2.00 7.13 -28.08
N GLY A 481 -1.57 7.47 -26.87
CA GLY A 481 -1.55 8.84 -26.38
C GLY A 481 -0.67 9.76 -27.24
N ILE A 482 0.51 9.27 -27.66
CA ILE A 482 1.39 10.02 -28.59
C ILE A 482 0.69 10.26 -29.94
N VAL A 483 0.00 9.24 -30.49
CA VAL A 483 -0.69 9.35 -31.78
C VAL A 483 -1.88 10.33 -31.72
N VAL A 484 -2.63 10.34 -30.62
CA VAL A 484 -3.81 11.22 -30.47
C VAL A 484 -3.45 12.62 -29.95
N GLY A 485 -2.17 12.90 -29.68
CA GLY A 485 -1.70 14.21 -29.20
C GLY A 485 -2.06 14.49 -27.74
N TYR A 486 -2.12 13.45 -26.92
CA TYR A 486 -2.36 13.57 -25.48
C TYR A 486 -1.29 14.34 -24.75
#